data_b6bc4b59fa8984e92c42225e38c547e4
#
_entry.id   b6bc4b59fa8984e92c42225e38c547e4
#
_cell.length_a   1.000
_cell.length_b   1.000
_cell.length_c   1.000
_cell.angle_alpha   90.00
_cell.angle_beta   90.00
_cell.angle_gamma   90.00
#
_symmetry.space_group_name_H-M   'P 1'
#
loop_
_entity.id
_entity.type
_entity.pdbx_description
1 polymer ?
#
loop_
_entity_poly.entity_id
_entity_poly.type
_entity_poly.pdbx_seq_one_letter_code
_entity_poly.pdbx_strand_id
1 'polypeptide(L)'
;TMTSRERVLATLNHRQPDRVPVDLSGHRSSGIAAVAYARLRDFLGLEKKPIRVYDPIQQLAIVDEDVLARFQVDTIELGRAFALEDKWWAEWPLPDGTPCLMPLWALPGRADGEWIIRSQKTGRPIARMPDGCLYFEQTHWPFAEADNLDRLQDELSESMWTAIASPPGPITAGPDGARLLNEGARRLRDQTSRA
;
A
#
# COMPACT_ATOMS: atom_id res chain seq x y z
N THR A 1 25.26 -19.91 -1.50
CA THR A 1 23.85 -19.49 -1.53
C THR A 1 23.81 -17.97 -1.44
N MET A 2 23.22 -17.32 -2.40
CA MET A 2 23.06 -15.86 -2.42
C MET A 2 22.03 -15.41 -1.37
N THR A 3 22.26 -14.26 -0.77
CA THR A 3 21.19 -13.52 -0.06
C THR A 3 20.13 -13.02 -1.04
N SER A 4 18.95 -12.68 -0.55
CA SER A 4 17.89 -12.10 -1.40
C SER A 4 18.37 -10.87 -2.17
N ARG A 5 19.08 -9.98 -1.50
CA ARG A 5 19.62 -8.76 -2.14
C ARG A 5 20.68 -9.07 -3.21
N GLU A 6 21.62 -9.98 -2.94
CA GLU A 6 22.61 -10.42 -3.94
C GLU A 6 21.95 -11.03 -5.17
N ARG A 7 20.91 -11.83 -4.95
CA ARG A 7 20.12 -12.50 -6.01
C ARG A 7 19.43 -11.48 -6.90
N VAL A 8 18.73 -10.51 -6.31
CA VAL A 8 18.07 -9.43 -7.06
C VAL A 8 19.09 -8.59 -7.81
N LEU A 9 20.20 -8.20 -7.16
CA LEU A 9 21.26 -7.42 -7.81
C LEU A 9 21.95 -8.20 -8.94
N ALA A 10 22.18 -9.51 -8.80
CA ALA A 10 22.70 -10.32 -9.88
C ALA A 10 21.76 -10.29 -11.10
N THR A 11 20.47 -10.47 -10.87
CA THR A 11 19.45 -10.44 -11.93
C THR A 11 19.39 -9.08 -12.63
N LEU A 12 19.37 -7.98 -11.86
CA LEU A 12 19.35 -6.62 -12.42
C LEU A 12 20.63 -6.30 -13.24
N ASN A 13 21.75 -6.93 -12.90
CA ASN A 13 23.02 -6.81 -13.64
C ASN A 13 23.18 -7.89 -14.74
N HIS A 14 22.08 -8.54 -15.17
CA HIS A 14 22.08 -9.59 -16.19
C HIS A 14 23.04 -10.75 -15.89
N ARG A 15 23.23 -11.07 -14.60
CA ARG A 15 24.00 -12.25 -14.14
C ARG A 15 23.03 -13.32 -13.65
N GLN A 16 23.36 -14.57 -13.91
CA GLN A 16 22.52 -15.68 -13.46
C GLN A 16 22.59 -15.82 -11.93
N PRO A 17 21.47 -15.70 -11.21
CA PRO A 17 21.40 -15.95 -9.78
C PRO A 17 21.34 -17.47 -9.49
N ASP A 18 21.44 -17.85 -8.20
CA ASP A 18 21.29 -19.23 -7.75
C ASP A 18 19.86 -19.79 -7.92
N ARG A 19 18.86 -18.93 -7.97
CA ARG A 19 17.46 -19.19 -8.37
C ARG A 19 16.80 -17.88 -8.86
N VAL A 20 15.64 -17.99 -9.49
CA VAL A 20 14.84 -16.81 -9.87
C VAL A 20 14.43 -16.04 -8.60
N PRO A 21 14.61 -14.71 -8.55
CA PRO A 21 14.06 -13.89 -7.47
C PRO A 21 12.54 -14.00 -7.43
N VAL A 22 12.00 -14.07 -6.21
CA VAL A 22 10.56 -14.08 -5.96
C VAL A 22 10.13 -12.74 -5.42
N ASP A 23 9.12 -12.15 -6.03
CA ASP A 23 8.46 -10.93 -5.56
C ASP A 23 7.00 -11.23 -5.16
N LEU A 24 6.65 -10.87 -3.93
CA LEU A 24 5.29 -10.85 -3.41
C LEU A 24 5.14 -9.60 -2.56
N SER A 25 4.36 -8.65 -3.03
CA SER A 25 4.14 -7.35 -2.36
C SER A 25 5.41 -6.49 -2.17
N GLY A 26 6.41 -6.64 -3.03
CA GLY A 26 7.51 -5.69 -3.13
C GLY A 26 7.10 -4.40 -3.85
N HIS A 27 6.01 -4.46 -4.61
CA HIS A 27 5.33 -3.34 -5.24
C HIS A 27 3.82 -3.63 -5.31
N ARG A 28 2.99 -2.59 -5.51
CA ARG A 28 1.53 -2.76 -5.67
C ARG A 28 1.15 -3.74 -6.79
N SER A 29 1.90 -3.75 -7.90
CA SER A 29 1.63 -4.66 -9.03
C SER A 29 1.86 -6.14 -8.70
N SER A 30 2.63 -6.45 -7.66
CA SER A 30 2.83 -7.81 -7.13
C SER A 30 2.10 -8.03 -5.80
N GLY A 31 1.20 -7.11 -5.43
CA GLY A 31 0.43 -7.15 -4.20
C GLY A 31 -0.62 -8.26 -4.18
N ILE A 32 -1.07 -8.61 -2.99
CA ILE A 32 -2.16 -9.55 -2.76
C ILE A 32 -3.34 -8.83 -2.11
N ALA A 33 -4.56 -9.02 -2.65
CA ALA A 33 -5.77 -8.47 -2.06
C ALA A 33 -5.96 -8.97 -0.62
N ALA A 34 -6.37 -8.08 0.29
CA ALA A 34 -6.47 -8.38 1.72
C ALA A 34 -7.41 -9.56 2.02
N VAL A 35 -8.54 -9.68 1.29
CA VAL A 35 -9.44 -10.83 1.38
C VAL A 35 -8.73 -12.13 1.01
N ALA A 36 -7.95 -12.13 -0.08
CA ALA A 36 -7.19 -13.30 -0.51
C ALA A 36 -6.06 -13.61 0.48
N TYR A 37 -5.41 -12.58 1.02
CA TYR A 37 -4.37 -12.74 2.01
C TYR A 37 -4.87 -13.34 3.33
N ALA A 38 -6.05 -12.90 3.82
CA ALA A 38 -6.68 -13.49 4.99
C ALA A 38 -6.92 -15.00 4.80
N ARG A 39 -7.48 -15.38 3.65
CA ARG A 39 -7.73 -16.79 3.29
C ARG A 39 -6.43 -17.59 3.13
N LEU A 40 -5.39 -16.97 2.57
CA LEU A 40 -4.07 -17.60 2.46
C LEU A 40 -3.48 -17.90 3.85
N ARG A 41 -3.57 -16.96 4.79
CA ARG A 41 -3.11 -17.17 6.17
C ARG A 41 -3.86 -18.32 6.86
N ASP A 42 -5.18 -18.35 6.72
CA ASP A 42 -6.02 -19.44 7.24
C ASP A 42 -5.63 -20.80 6.61
N PHE A 43 -5.46 -20.85 5.30
CA PHE A 43 -5.03 -22.05 4.58
C PHE A 43 -3.65 -22.56 5.04
N LEU A 44 -2.73 -21.65 5.32
CA LEU A 44 -1.38 -21.98 5.82
C LEU A 44 -1.36 -22.34 7.31
N GLY A 45 -2.48 -22.23 8.02
CA GLY A 45 -2.56 -22.47 9.46
C GLY A 45 -1.79 -21.44 10.29
N LEU A 46 -1.60 -20.22 9.79
CA LEU A 46 -0.88 -19.16 10.48
C LEU A 46 -1.76 -18.46 11.52
N GLU A 47 -1.12 -17.87 12.51
CA GLU A 47 -1.81 -17.11 13.55
C GLU A 47 -2.74 -16.03 12.96
N LYS A 48 -3.96 -15.95 13.49
CA LYS A 48 -4.93 -14.91 13.10
C LYS A 48 -4.51 -13.58 13.71
N LYS A 49 -4.36 -12.59 12.84
CA LYS A 49 -4.06 -11.21 13.23
C LYS A 49 -4.75 -10.24 12.27
N PRO A 50 -4.98 -8.98 12.69
CA PRO A 50 -5.58 -7.98 11.82
C PRO A 50 -4.75 -7.79 10.55
N ILE A 51 -5.42 -7.83 9.40
CA ILE A 51 -4.78 -7.57 8.09
C ILE A 51 -4.61 -6.06 7.92
N ARG A 52 -3.40 -5.59 7.72
CA ARG A 52 -3.13 -4.18 7.39
C ARG A 52 -3.23 -3.97 5.89
N VAL A 53 -4.09 -3.04 5.47
CA VAL A 53 -4.28 -2.67 4.05
C VAL A 53 -3.46 -1.43 3.75
N TYR A 54 -2.36 -1.57 3.03
CA TYR A 54 -1.49 -0.42 2.71
C TYR A 54 -1.90 0.32 1.44
N ASP A 55 -2.63 -0.34 0.54
CA ASP A 55 -3.24 0.27 -0.63
C ASP A 55 -4.76 0.17 -0.51
N PRO A 56 -5.44 1.24 -0.04
CA PRO A 56 -6.89 1.23 0.12
C PRO A 56 -7.66 1.09 -1.19
N ILE A 57 -7.10 1.56 -2.31
CA ILE A 57 -7.76 1.56 -3.62
C ILE A 57 -7.95 0.12 -4.11
N GLN A 58 -6.86 -0.63 -4.15
CA GLN A 58 -6.83 -2.02 -4.59
C GLN A 58 -7.02 -3.00 -3.42
N GLN A 59 -7.14 -2.49 -2.20
CA GLN A 59 -7.25 -3.25 -0.95
C GLN A 59 -6.12 -4.29 -0.80
N LEU A 60 -4.88 -3.86 -1.03
CA LEU A 60 -3.72 -4.74 -0.91
C LEU A 60 -3.22 -4.84 0.53
N ALA A 61 -2.93 -6.06 0.95
CA ALA A 61 -2.41 -6.35 2.28
C ALA A 61 -0.91 -6.09 2.40
N ILE A 62 -0.47 -5.63 3.57
CA ILE A 62 0.92 -5.79 3.99
C ILE A 62 1.16 -7.27 4.27
N VAL A 63 2.02 -7.90 3.47
CA VAL A 63 2.38 -9.31 3.67
C VAL A 63 3.39 -9.43 4.81
N ASP A 64 3.05 -10.23 5.81
CA ASP A 64 3.86 -10.42 7.01
C ASP A 64 5.11 -11.28 6.77
N GLU A 65 6.07 -11.16 7.68
CA GLU A 65 7.36 -11.85 7.58
C GLU A 65 7.23 -13.39 7.53
N ASP A 66 6.27 -13.96 8.27
CA ASP A 66 6.00 -15.40 8.27
C ASP A 66 5.61 -15.93 6.87
N VAL A 67 4.80 -15.18 6.13
CA VAL A 67 4.42 -15.50 4.75
C VAL A 67 5.57 -15.22 3.79
N LEU A 68 6.26 -14.07 3.92
CA LEU A 68 7.42 -13.75 3.09
C LEU A 68 8.52 -14.82 3.20
N ALA A 69 8.79 -15.30 4.41
CA ALA A 69 9.75 -16.36 4.66
C ALA A 69 9.28 -17.71 4.09
N ARG A 70 8.01 -18.06 4.28
CA ARG A 70 7.39 -19.29 3.76
C ARG A 70 7.54 -19.43 2.25
N PHE A 71 7.37 -18.33 1.52
CA PHE A 71 7.48 -18.29 0.06
C PHE A 71 8.87 -17.86 -0.44
N GLN A 72 9.84 -17.71 0.46
CA GLN A 72 11.21 -17.29 0.14
C GLN A 72 11.26 -16.04 -0.73
N VAL A 73 10.44 -15.05 -0.38
CA VAL A 73 10.33 -13.77 -1.10
C VAL A 73 11.62 -12.98 -0.95
N ASP A 74 12.11 -12.42 -2.05
CA ASP A 74 13.40 -11.72 -2.11
C ASP A 74 13.28 -10.20 -2.00
N THR A 75 12.09 -9.65 -2.19
CA THR A 75 11.81 -8.22 -2.18
C THR A 75 11.04 -7.79 -0.94
N ILE A 76 11.07 -6.49 -0.64
CA ILE A 76 10.23 -5.88 0.39
C ILE A 76 9.81 -4.47 -0.04
N GLU A 77 8.56 -4.13 0.20
CA GLU A 77 8.01 -2.83 -0.19
C GLU A 77 8.57 -1.70 0.70
N LEU A 78 9.14 -0.68 0.06
CA LEU A 78 9.81 0.44 0.74
C LEU A 78 8.82 1.31 1.54
N GLY A 79 7.59 1.43 1.09
CA GLY A 79 6.53 2.21 1.75
C GLY A 79 6.24 1.74 3.18
N ARG A 80 6.55 0.49 3.52
CA ARG A 80 6.45 -0.03 4.90
C ARG A 80 7.21 0.82 5.92
N ALA A 81 8.30 1.45 5.49
CA ALA A 81 9.10 2.29 6.37
C ALA A 81 8.35 3.51 6.94
N PHE A 82 7.20 3.88 6.37
CA PHE A 82 6.46 5.10 6.72
C PHE A 82 5.19 4.87 7.53
N ALA A 83 4.62 3.69 7.52
CA ALA A 83 3.28 3.42 8.08
C ALA A 83 3.28 2.28 9.10
N LEU A 84 4.32 2.18 9.93
CA LEU A 84 4.48 1.06 10.88
C LEU A 84 3.89 1.34 12.27
N GLU A 85 3.63 2.61 12.63
CA GLU A 85 3.11 2.94 13.95
C GLU A 85 1.60 2.65 14.04
N ASP A 86 1.18 2.03 15.12
CA ASP A 86 -0.23 1.64 15.34
C ASP A 86 -1.20 2.82 15.29
N LYS A 87 -0.75 4.01 15.68
CA LYS A 87 -1.54 5.25 15.63
C LYS A 87 -2.06 5.63 14.23
N TRP A 88 -1.49 5.07 13.17
CA TRP A 88 -1.89 5.36 11.78
C TRP A 88 -2.97 4.43 11.24
N TRP A 89 -3.42 3.46 12.04
CA TRP A 89 -4.33 2.42 11.61
C TRP A 89 -5.65 2.49 12.37
N ALA A 90 -6.75 2.24 11.67
CA ALA A 90 -8.09 2.11 12.23
C ALA A 90 -8.75 0.83 11.76
N GLU A 91 -9.60 0.25 12.60
CA GLU A 91 -10.39 -0.92 12.25
C GLU A 91 -11.38 -0.59 11.14
N TRP A 92 -11.47 -1.48 10.18
CA TRP A 92 -12.43 -1.42 9.08
C TRP A 92 -12.76 -2.83 8.59
N PRO A 93 -14.03 -3.12 8.22
CA PRO A 93 -14.37 -4.41 7.64
C PRO A 93 -14.08 -4.40 6.14
N LEU A 94 -13.38 -5.43 5.65
CA LEU A 94 -13.29 -5.69 4.20
C LEU A 94 -14.69 -5.98 3.62
N PRO A 95 -14.89 -5.93 2.29
CA PRO A 95 -16.20 -6.17 1.67
C PRO A 95 -16.84 -7.51 2.01
N ASP A 96 -16.05 -8.52 2.35
CA ASP A 96 -16.54 -9.83 2.80
C ASP A 96 -16.74 -9.93 4.33
N GLY A 97 -16.59 -8.82 5.05
CA GLY A 97 -16.70 -8.75 6.50
C GLY A 97 -15.41 -9.13 7.26
N THR A 98 -14.33 -9.50 6.59
CA THR A 98 -13.05 -9.80 7.25
C THR A 98 -12.52 -8.55 7.96
N PRO A 99 -12.19 -8.62 9.26
CA PRO A 99 -11.59 -7.50 9.97
C PRO A 99 -10.23 -7.12 9.39
N CYS A 100 -10.03 -5.83 9.15
CA CYS A 100 -8.74 -5.31 8.72
C CYS A 100 -8.43 -3.97 9.39
N LEU A 101 -7.23 -3.47 9.16
CA LEU A 101 -6.77 -2.15 9.56
C LEU A 101 -6.52 -1.32 8.31
N MET A 102 -7.22 -0.19 8.22
CA MET A 102 -7.07 0.80 7.16
C MET A 102 -6.24 2.00 7.63
N PRO A 103 -5.48 2.65 6.74
CA PRO A 103 -4.80 3.90 7.09
C PRO A 103 -5.80 5.00 7.46
N LEU A 104 -5.57 5.71 8.56
CA LEU A 104 -6.46 6.78 9.03
C LEU A 104 -6.72 7.87 8.00
N TRP A 105 -5.70 8.21 7.17
CA TRP A 105 -5.85 9.24 6.13
C TRP A 105 -6.71 8.83 4.94
N ALA A 106 -7.01 7.52 4.82
CA ALA A 106 -7.84 6.97 3.74
C ALA A 106 -8.95 6.06 4.30
N LEU A 107 -9.35 6.29 5.55
CA LEU A 107 -10.41 5.49 6.18
C LEU A 107 -11.75 5.75 5.48
N PRO A 108 -12.38 4.71 4.91
CA PRO A 108 -13.66 4.89 4.24
C PRO A 108 -14.79 5.13 5.24
N GLY A 109 -15.68 6.05 4.92
CA GLY A 109 -16.96 6.26 5.62
C GLY A 109 -18.13 5.75 4.80
N ARG A 110 -19.28 5.52 5.43
CA ARG A 110 -20.53 5.15 4.73
C ARG A 110 -21.33 6.39 4.37
N ALA A 111 -21.80 6.47 3.11
CA ALA A 111 -22.75 7.48 2.65
C ALA A 111 -23.56 6.89 1.48
N ASP A 112 -24.86 7.09 1.48
CA ASP A 112 -25.79 6.73 0.39
C ASP A 112 -25.69 5.26 -0.10
N GLY A 113 -25.41 4.33 0.82
CA GLY A 113 -25.26 2.90 0.49
C GLY A 113 -23.90 2.51 -0.07
N GLU A 114 -22.94 3.43 -0.12
CA GLU A 114 -21.60 3.19 -0.65
C GLU A 114 -20.52 3.47 0.41
N TRP A 115 -19.33 2.91 0.22
CA TRP A 115 -18.11 3.32 0.92
C TRP A 115 -17.46 4.48 0.19
N ILE A 116 -17.15 5.56 0.91
CA ILE A 116 -16.57 6.80 0.35
C ILE A 116 -15.27 7.12 1.07
N ILE A 117 -14.21 7.35 0.30
CA ILE A 117 -12.97 7.97 0.79
C ILE A 117 -13.00 9.45 0.41
N ARG A 118 -12.72 10.31 1.40
CA ARG A 118 -12.74 11.77 1.23
C ARG A 118 -11.35 12.36 1.35
N SER A 119 -11.10 13.41 0.60
CA SER A 119 -9.91 14.25 0.78
C SER A 119 -9.84 14.77 2.21
N GLN A 120 -8.70 14.63 2.85
CA GLN A 120 -8.44 15.19 4.17
C GLN A 120 -8.35 16.74 4.13
N LYS A 121 -8.07 17.30 2.95
CA LYS A 121 -7.92 18.74 2.75
C LYS A 121 -9.26 19.43 2.53
N THR A 122 -10.11 18.87 1.68
CA THR A 122 -11.34 19.54 1.21
C THR A 122 -12.63 18.86 1.65
N GLY A 123 -12.57 17.63 2.16
CA GLY A 123 -13.75 16.80 2.44
C GLY A 123 -14.46 16.24 1.20
N ARG A 124 -13.99 16.58 -0.01
CA ARG A 124 -14.55 16.10 -1.28
C ARG A 124 -14.44 14.57 -1.36
N PRO A 125 -15.46 13.86 -1.87
CA PRO A 125 -15.32 12.47 -2.27
C PRO A 125 -14.28 12.32 -3.37
N ILE A 126 -13.28 11.46 -3.17
CA ILE A 126 -12.21 11.20 -4.14
C ILE A 126 -12.21 9.76 -4.63
N ALA A 127 -12.81 8.87 -3.85
CA ALA A 127 -13.03 7.49 -4.26
C ALA A 127 -14.32 6.94 -3.64
N ARG A 128 -14.97 6.02 -4.33
CA ARG A 128 -16.15 5.30 -3.84
C ARG A 128 -16.05 3.81 -4.14
N MET A 129 -16.74 3.02 -3.34
CA MET A 129 -16.92 1.59 -3.56
C MET A 129 -18.39 1.23 -3.28
N PRO A 130 -19.18 0.98 -4.33
CA PRO A 130 -20.57 0.51 -4.19
C PRO A 130 -20.66 -0.82 -3.44
N ASP A 131 -21.80 -1.09 -2.82
CA ASP A 131 -22.04 -2.37 -2.16
C ASP A 131 -21.88 -3.54 -3.15
N GLY A 132 -21.23 -4.60 -2.71
CA GLY A 132 -20.90 -5.76 -3.54
C GLY A 132 -19.64 -5.61 -4.41
N CYS A 133 -19.02 -4.43 -4.46
CA CYS A 133 -17.73 -4.22 -5.11
C CYS A 133 -16.56 -4.54 -4.17
N LEU A 134 -15.39 -4.83 -4.77
CA LEU A 134 -14.18 -5.22 -4.05
C LEU A 134 -13.08 -4.14 -4.09
N TYR A 135 -13.28 -3.08 -4.89
CA TYR A 135 -12.29 -2.04 -5.13
C TYR A 135 -12.93 -0.67 -5.15
N PHE A 136 -12.12 0.34 -4.79
CA PHE A 136 -12.53 1.73 -4.92
C PHE A 136 -12.30 2.23 -6.34
N GLU A 137 -13.25 2.97 -6.87
CA GLU A 137 -13.14 3.72 -8.11
C GLU A 137 -13.00 5.22 -7.85
N GLN A 138 -12.32 5.92 -8.74
CA GLN A 138 -12.13 7.36 -8.66
C GLN A 138 -13.45 8.10 -8.90
N THR A 139 -13.71 9.15 -8.11
CA THR A 139 -14.91 10.01 -8.24
C THR A 139 -14.58 11.45 -8.64
N HIS A 140 -13.32 11.83 -8.59
CA HIS A 140 -12.85 13.16 -8.94
C HIS A 140 -11.68 13.08 -9.92
N TRP A 141 -11.81 13.78 -11.04
CA TRP A 141 -10.80 13.90 -12.09
C TRP A 141 -10.27 15.34 -12.11
N PRO A 142 -9.14 15.62 -11.46
CA PRO A 142 -8.65 16.97 -11.21
C PRO A 142 -8.51 17.86 -12.45
N PHE A 143 -8.25 17.24 -13.59
CA PHE A 143 -7.97 17.97 -14.83
C PHE A 143 -9.10 17.92 -15.88
N ALA A 144 -10.26 17.36 -15.51
CA ALA A 144 -11.37 17.23 -16.47
C ALA A 144 -11.88 18.59 -16.99
N GLU A 145 -11.75 19.64 -16.18
CA GLU A 145 -12.24 20.99 -16.48
C GLU A 145 -11.11 22.04 -16.35
N ALA A 146 -9.84 21.61 -16.40
CA ALA A 146 -8.71 22.53 -16.21
C ALA A 146 -8.30 23.18 -17.53
N ASP A 147 -8.56 24.47 -17.68
CA ASP A 147 -8.13 25.27 -18.84
C ASP A 147 -6.69 25.78 -18.73
N ASN A 148 -6.08 25.68 -17.53
CA ASN A 148 -4.72 26.14 -17.26
C ASN A 148 -4.06 25.31 -16.15
N LEU A 149 -2.77 25.55 -15.89
CA LEU A 149 -1.97 24.83 -14.89
C LEU A 149 -1.79 25.58 -13.56
N ASP A 150 -2.50 26.71 -13.37
CA ASP A 150 -2.31 27.55 -12.17
C ASP A 150 -2.62 26.83 -10.87
N ARG A 151 -3.52 25.84 -10.91
CA ARG A 151 -3.92 25.02 -9.77
C ARG A 151 -3.36 23.60 -9.81
N LEU A 152 -2.38 23.34 -10.66
CA LEU A 152 -1.85 21.99 -10.90
C LEU A 152 -1.49 21.25 -9.61
N GLN A 153 -0.78 21.91 -8.69
CA GLN A 153 -0.35 21.28 -7.45
C GLN A 153 -1.52 20.94 -6.52
N ASP A 154 -2.49 21.85 -6.43
CA ASP A 154 -3.69 21.65 -5.61
C ASP A 154 -4.53 20.50 -6.17
N GLU A 155 -4.77 20.51 -7.47
CA GLU A 155 -5.56 19.48 -8.15
C GLU A 155 -4.89 18.10 -8.11
N LEU A 156 -3.57 18.03 -8.29
CA LEU A 156 -2.81 16.78 -8.12
C LEU A 156 -2.95 16.22 -6.71
N SER A 157 -2.96 17.08 -5.68
CA SER A 157 -3.12 16.64 -4.29
C SER A 157 -4.48 16.01 -3.99
N GLU A 158 -5.50 16.31 -4.79
CA GLU A 158 -6.87 15.80 -4.69
C GLU A 158 -7.11 14.56 -5.58
N SER A 159 -6.12 14.14 -6.38
CA SER A 159 -6.25 12.90 -7.15
C SER A 159 -6.26 11.68 -6.22
N MET A 160 -7.07 10.67 -6.55
CA MET A 160 -7.21 9.45 -5.75
C MET A 160 -5.85 8.83 -5.41
N TRP A 161 -4.97 8.68 -6.41
CA TRP A 161 -3.67 8.02 -6.23
C TRP A 161 -2.69 8.81 -5.35
N THR A 162 -2.81 10.14 -5.31
CA THR A 162 -1.95 10.99 -4.47
C THR A 162 -2.51 11.14 -3.06
N ALA A 163 -3.82 11.38 -2.95
CA ALA A 163 -4.46 11.67 -1.67
C ALA A 163 -4.53 10.47 -0.72
N ILE A 164 -4.69 9.27 -1.27
CA ILE A 164 -4.85 8.03 -0.47
C ILE A 164 -3.71 7.03 -0.64
N ALA A 165 -2.66 7.41 -1.35
CA ALA A 165 -1.46 6.58 -1.49
C ALA A 165 -0.82 6.27 -0.12
N SER A 166 -0.14 5.15 -0.05
CA SER A 166 0.72 4.81 1.09
C SER A 166 2.18 4.68 0.61
N PRO A 167 3.10 5.45 1.16
CA PRO A 167 2.94 6.46 2.21
C PRO A 167 2.12 7.67 1.75
N PRO A 168 1.47 8.40 2.68
CA PRO A 168 0.62 9.52 2.32
C PRO A 168 1.41 10.63 1.60
N GLY A 169 0.78 11.21 0.56
CA GLY A 169 1.38 12.26 -0.26
C GLY A 169 2.00 13.43 0.52
N PRO A 170 1.37 13.93 1.62
CA PRO A 170 1.97 14.98 2.43
C PRO A 170 3.34 14.62 3.04
N ILE A 171 3.58 13.34 3.34
CA ILE A 171 4.88 12.88 3.87
C ILE A 171 5.92 12.82 2.75
N THR A 172 5.54 12.33 1.56
CA THR A 172 6.48 12.08 0.47
C THR A 172 6.71 13.26 -0.44
N ALA A 173 5.71 14.11 -0.64
CA ALA A 173 5.78 15.30 -1.49
C ALA A 173 6.25 16.58 -0.77
N GLY A 174 6.36 16.54 0.57
CA GLY A 174 6.88 17.67 1.36
C GLY A 174 8.41 17.81 1.25
N PRO A 175 8.98 18.93 1.72
CA PRO A 175 10.41 19.20 1.65
C PRO A 175 11.27 18.15 2.37
N ASP A 176 10.73 17.48 3.35
CA ASP A 176 11.40 16.41 4.10
C ASP A 176 11.19 15.01 3.50
N GLY A 177 10.38 14.88 2.46
CA GLY A 177 9.99 13.57 1.92
C GLY A 177 11.19 12.70 1.52
N ALA A 178 12.15 13.27 0.78
CA ALA A 178 13.34 12.55 0.37
C ALA A 178 14.22 12.12 1.57
N ARG A 179 14.31 12.94 2.60
CA ARG A 179 15.04 12.63 3.84
C ARG A 179 14.36 11.48 4.58
N LEU A 180 13.04 11.55 4.80
CA LEU A 180 12.26 10.52 5.47
C LEU A 180 12.33 9.19 4.72
N LEU A 181 12.24 9.24 3.38
CA LEU A 181 12.38 8.05 2.53
C LEU A 181 13.76 7.40 2.72
N ASN A 182 14.82 8.18 2.70
CA ASN A 182 16.19 7.70 2.87
C ASN A 182 16.42 7.09 4.27
N GLU A 183 15.96 7.76 5.32
CA GLU A 183 16.03 7.24 6.69
C GLU A 183 15.23 5.95 6.86
N GLY A 184 14.03 5.88 6.31
CA GLY A 184 13.19 4.70 6.28
C GLY A 184 13.83 3.53 5.52
N ALA A 185 14.41 3.80 4.35
CA ALA A 185 15.12 2.82 3.55
C ALA A 185 16.34 2.24 4.29
N ARG A 186 17.12 3.09 4.98
CA ARG A 186 18.26 2.64 5.79
C ARG A 186 17.79 1.71 6.93
N ARG A 187 16.79 2.13 7.70
CA ARG A 187 16.22 1.28 8.78
C ARG A 187 15.76 -0.07 8.23
N LEU A 188 15.02 -0.06 7.13
CA LEU A 188 14.53 -1.28 6.52
C LEU A 188 15.66 -2.19 6.06
N ARG A 189 16.72 -1.61 5.47
CA ARG A 189 17.92 -2.35 5.07
C ARG A 189 18.61 -3.04 6.23
N ASP A 190 18.66 -2.41 7.41
CA ASP A 190 19.26 -2.98 8.60
C ASP A 190 18.43 -4.11 9.23
N GLN A 191 17.13 -4.12 8.96
CA GLN A 191 16.17 -5.08 9.51
C GLN A 191 15.95 -6.32 8.63
N THR A 192 16.37 -6.29 7.35
CA THR A 192 16.13 -7.40 6.43
C THR A 192 17.27 -7.59 5.43
N SER A 193 17.46 -8.84 4.98
CA SER A 193 18.35 -9.18 3.86
C SER A 193 17.67 -9.10 2.49
N ARG A 194 16.37 -8.77 2.45
CA ARG A 194 15.62 -8.59 1.19
C ARG A 194 16.04 -7.33 0.44
N ALA A 195 15.74 -7.30 -0.85
CA ALA A 195 16.00 -6.17 -1.73
C ALA A 195 14.82 -5.20 -1.77
#